data_11fe4642b277e793169f66ef592322ae
#
_entry.id   11fe4642b277e793169f66ef592322ae
#
_cell.length_a   1.000
_cell.length_b   1.000
_cell.length_c   1.000
_cell.angle_alpha   90.00
_cell.angle_beta   90.00
_cell.angle_gamma   90.00
#
_symmetry.space_group_name_H-M   'P 1'
#
loop_
_entity.id
_entity.type
_entity.pdbx_description
1 polymer ?
#
loop_
_entity_poly.entity_id
_entity_poly.type
_entity_poly.pdbx_seq_one_letter_code
_entity_poly.pdbx_strand_id
1 'polypeptide(L)'
;MKVLIDTNIIIDGLQSRKGFMEDAGQIILRACDYDGFITASSITDIFYLQKKFFRDDKKAKENLAELFKIFGVLDTTETDCRNALRSDISDYEDAVQMESALRNGVDMVVTRNSKDFEKASIKVYTPIEFLRLLSRRS
;
A
#
# COMPACT_ATOMS: atom_id res chain seq x y z
N MET A 1 9.52 7.90 9.87
CA MET A 1 8.48 8.31 8.91
C MET A 1 7.65 7.09 8.55
N LYS A 2 6.37 7.15 8.87
CA LYS A 2 5.42 6.05 8.60
C LYS A 2 4.76 6.26 7.25
N VAL A 3 4.85 5.27 6.39
CA VAL A 3 4.39 5.35 5.00
C VAL A 3 3.44 4.21 4.69
N LEU A 4 2.23 4.53 4.26
CA LEU A 4 1.30 3.53 3.74
C LEU A 4 1.58 3.30 2.26
N ILE A 5 1.79 2.04 1.90
CA ILE A 5 1.96 1.64 0.50
C ILE A 5 0.63 1.06 0.01
N ASP A 6 0.07 1.69 -1.03
CA ASP A 6 -1.18 1.23 -1.63
C ASP A 6 -1.03 -0.17 -2.23
N THR A 7 -2.09 -0.95 -2.12
CA THR A 7 -2.17 -2.33 -2.61
C THR A 7 -1.68 -2.46 -4.06
N ASN A 8 -2.05 -1.53 -4.94
CA ASN A 8 -1.66 -1.58 -6.35
C ASN A 8 -0.14 -1.56 -6.57
N ILE A 9 0.61 -0.84 -5.73
CA ILE A 9 2.06 -0.81 -5.83
C ILE A 9 2.65 -2.17 -5.46
N ILE A 10 2.13 -2.79 -4.40
CA ILE A 10 2.56 -4.13 -4.00
C ILE A 10 2.32 -5.13 -5.13
N ILE A 11 1.13 -5.11 -5.72
CA ILE A 11 0.78 -5.99 -6.83
C ILE A 11 1.66 -5.71 -8.07
N ASP A 12 1.90 -4.45 -8.39
CA ASP A 12 2.77 -4.07 -9.51
C ASP A 12 4.17 -4.67 -9.37
N GLY A 13 4.71 -4.64 -8.16
CA GLY A 13 6.02 -5.23 -7.88
C GLY A 13 6.02 -6.75 -7.90
N LEU A 14 5.04 -7.37 -7.24
CA LEU A 14 4.97 -8.84 -7.14
C LEU A 14 4.66 -9.51 -8.48
N GLN A 15 3.85 -8.88 -9.32
CA GLN A 15 3.46 -9.42 -10.62
C GLN A 15 4.26 -8.84 -11.78
N SER A 16 5.25 -8.00 -11.49
CA SER A 16 6.11 -7.34 -12.49
C SER A 16 5.29 -6.67 -13.60
N ARG A 17 4.27 -5.90 -13.21
CA ARG A 17 3.37 -5.23 -14.17
C ARG A 17 4.13 -4.24 -15.03
N LYS A 18 4.05 -4.43 -16.34
CA LYS A 18 4.74 -3.61 -17.33
C LYS A 18 4.36 -2.13 -17.17
N GLY A 19 5.38 -1.27 -17.14
CA GLY A 19 5.20 0.17 -16.98
C GLY A 19 5.19 0.65 -15.53
N PHE A 20 4.97 -0.25 -14.56
CA PHE A 20 4.90 0.10 -13.14
C PHE A 20 5.91 -0.65 -12.28
N MET A 21 6.44 -1.78 -12.77
CA MET A 21 7.27 -2.68 -11.98
C MET A 21 8.60 -2.06 -11.50
N GLU A 22 9.19 -1.17 -12.27
CA GLU A 22 10.49 -0.57 -11.90
C GLU A 22 10.38 0.26 -10.64
N ASP A 23 9.43 1.20 -10.61
CA ASP A 23 9.22 2.06 -9.45
C ASP A 23 8.72 1.27 -8.26
N ALA A 24 7.76 0.36 -8.48
CA ALA A 24 7.24 -0.51 -7.43
C ALA A 24 8.34 -1.40 -6.85
N GLY A 25 9.17 -1.97 -7.72
CA GLY A 25 10.31 -2.78 -7.28
C GLY A 25 11.30 -2.00 -6.43
N GLN A 26 11.61 -0.76 -6.82
CA GLN A 26 12.51 0.10 -6.04
C GLN A 26 11.92 0.46 -4.68
N ILE A 27 10.61 0.71 -4.61
CA ILE A 27 9.93 0.99 -3.33
C ILE A 27 10.07 -0.20 -2.39
N ILE A 28 9.86 -1.41 -2.89
CA ILE A 28 10.00 -2.64 -2.09
C ILE A 28 11.45 -2.86 -1.67
N LEU A 29 12.39 -2.72 -2.60
CA LEU A 29 13.82 -2.93 -2.32
C LEU A 29 14.38 -1.93 -1.30
N ARG A 30 13.85 -0.72 -1.29
CA ARG A 30 14.29 0.34 -0.38
C ARG A 30 13.49 0.40 0.93
N ALA A 31 12.81 -0.68 1.28
CA ALA A 31 11.97 -0.72 2.47
C ALA A 31 12.73 -0.43 3.78
N CYS A 32 14.05 -0.64 3.81
CA CYS A 32 14.89 -0.28 4.96
C CYS A 32 15.06 1.22 5.16
N ASP A 33 14.74 2.02 4.17
CA ASP A 33 14.92 3.49 4.21
C ASP A 33 13.73 4.23 4.79
N TYR A 34 12.63 3.52 5.08
CA TYR A 34 11.41 4.10 5.62
C TYR A 34 10.63 3.05 6.41
N ASP A 35 9.64 3.48 7.18
CA ASP A 35 8.75 2.58 7.91
C ASP A 35 7.51 2.30 7.05
N GLY A 36 7.56 1.27 6.25
CA GLY A 36 6.49 0.91 5.31
C GLY A 36 5.43 0.03 5.93
N PHE A 37 4.18 0.33 5.60
CA PHE A 37 3.02 -0.40 6.09
C PHE A 37 2.05 -0.71 4.96
N ILE A 38 1.34 -1.81 5.12
CA ILE A 38 0.15 -2.15 4.35
C ILE A 38 -1.00 -2.33 5.34
N THR A 39 -2.24 -2.25 4.90
CA THR A 39 -3.38 -2.42 5.81
C THR A 39 -3.85 -3.86 5.87
N ALA A 40 -4.37 -4.27 7.01
CA ALA A 40 -4.96 -5.60 7.18
C ALA A 40 -6.10 -5.85 6.18
N SER A 41 -6.86 -4.81 5.83
CA SER A 41 -7.94 -4.90 4.85
C SER A 41 -7.47 -5.30 3.45
N SER A 42 -6.20 -5.07 3.13
CA SER A 42 -5.61 -5.38 1.82
C SER A 42 -5.03 -6.79 1.71
N ILE A 43 -4.79 -7.44 2.83
CA ILE A 43 -4.04 -8.72 2.87
C ILE A 43 -4.74 -9.81 2.06
N THR A 44 -6.04 -10.00 2.27
CA THR A 44 -6.78 -11.04 1.54
C THR A 44 -6.89 -10.76 0.05
N ASP A 45 -6.98 -9.48 -0.34
CA ASP A 45 -7.00 -9.09 -1.74
C ASP A 45 -5.65 -9.37 -2.40
N ILE A 46 -4.56 -9.06 -1.72
CA ILE A 46 -3.20 -9.36 -2.20
C ILE A 46 -3.05 -10.86 -2.40
N PHE A 47 -3.46 -11.66 -1.42
CA PHE A 47 -3.40 -13.12 -1.52
C PHE A 47 -4.19 -13.62 -2.73
N TYR A 48 -5.44 -13.20 -2.85
CA TYR A 48 -6.34 -13.62 -3.93
C TYR A 48 -5.75 -13.28 -5.31
N LEU A 49 -5.23 -12.07 -5.48
CA LEU A 49 -4.64 -11.62 -6.73
C LEU A 49 -3.36 -12.40 -7.07
N GLN A 50 -2.57 -12.74 -6.06
CA GLN A 50 -1.37 -13.56 -6.24
C GLN A 50 -1.75 -14.99 -6.67
N LYS A 51 -2.73 -15.58 -5.98
CA LYS A 51 -3.23 -16.91 -6.31
C LYS A 51 -3.75 -16.98 -7.76
N LYS A 52 -4.50 -15.98 -8.16
CA LYS A 52 -5.05 -15.90 -9.51
C LYS A 52 -3.96 -15.75 -10.56
N PHE A 53 -2.99 -14.90 -10.31
CA PHE A 53 -1.90 -14.62 -11.26
C PHE A 53 -0.96 -15.80 -11.43
N PHE A 54 -0.48 -16.36 -10.33
CA PHE A 54 0.48 -17.48 -10.36
C PHE A 54 -0.20 -18.85 -10.48
N ARG A 55 -1.52 -18.92 -10.27
CA ARG A 55 -2.31 -20.16 -10.26
C ARG A 55 -1.73 -21.21 -9.29
N ASP A 56 -1.28 -20.73 -8.13
CA ASP A 56 -0.56 -21.54 -7.16
C ASP A 56 -0.74 -20.94 -5.76
N ASP A 57 -1.47 -21.65 -4.90
CA ASP A 57 -1.73 -21.23 -3.51
C ASP A 57 -0.44 -21.14 -2.71
N LYS A 58 0.48 -22.09 -2.93
CA LYS A 58 1.76 -22.14 -2.20
C LYS A 58 2.58 -20.89 -2.52
N LYS A 59 2.67 -20.53 -3.80
CA LYS A 59 3.39 -19.34 -4.25
C LYS A 59 2.77 -18.07 -3.67
N ALA A 60 1.45 -17.99 -3.63
CA ALA A 60 0.74 -16.85 -3.06
C ALA A 60 1.05 -16.70 -1.57
N LYS A 61 1.06 -17.80 -0.82
CA LYS A 61 1.40 -17.80 0.62
C LYS A 61 2.86 -17.42 0.86
N GLU A 62 3.77 -17.90 0.03
CA GLU A 62 5.20 -17.57 0.12
C GLU A 62 5.41 -16.07 -0.11
N ASN A 63 4.76 -15.51 -1.14
CA ASN A 63 4.84 -14.08 -1.43
C ASN A 63 4.31 -13.24 -0.27
N LEU A 64 3.18 -13.67 0.30
CA LEU A 64 2.58 -12.96 1.42
C LEU A 64 3.48 -13.01 2.66
N ALA A 65 4.10 -14.17 2.94
CA ALA A 65 5.04 -14.32 4.04
C ALA A 65 6.24 -13.37 3.88
N GLU A 66 6.73 -13.20 2.66
CA GLU A 66 7.82 -12.26 2.39
C GLU A 66 7.39 -10.80 2.63
N LEU A 67 6.16 -10.45 2.25
CA LEU A 67 5.62 -9.11 2.51
C LEU A 67 5.58 -8.80 4.01
N PHE A 68 5.21 -9.75 4.84
CA PHE A 68 5.18 -9.57 6.29
C PHE A 68 6.57 -9.33 6.89
N LYS A 69 7.62 -9.76 6.22
CA LYS A 69 9.01 -9.47 6.64
C LYS A 69 9.44 -8.06 6.24
N ILE A 70 8.86 -7.51 5.20
CA ILE A 70 9.26 -6.23 4.60
C ILE A 70 8.44 -5.08 5.19
N PHE A 71 7.12 -5.25 5.30
CA PHE A 71 6.18 -4.22 5.71
C PHE A 71 5.48 -4.58 7.00
N GLY A 72 5.23 -3.57 7.83
CA GLY A 72 4.31 -3.72 8.95
C GLY A 72 2.86 -3.75 8.43
N VAL A 73 1.97 -4.22 9.27
CA VAL A 73 0.54 -4.29 8.92
C VAL A 73 -0.23 -3.39 9.90
N LEU A 74 -0.96 -2.42 9.35
CA LEU A 74 -1.87 -1.59 10.14
C LEU A 74 -3.18 -2.34 10.30
N ASP A 75 -3.69 -2.40 11.53
CA ASP A 75 -4.98 -3.05 11.76
C ASP A 75 -6.12 -2.28 11.09
N THR A 76 -7.14 -3.01 10.71
CA THR A 76 -8.39 -2.45 10.18
C THR A 76 -9.50 -2.77 11.18
N THR A 77 -10.18 -1.75 11.68
CA THR A 77 -11.21 -1.93 12.71
C THR A 77 -12.61 -1.69 12.14
N GLU A 78 -13.62 -2.10 12.91
CA GLU A 78 -15.01 -1.80 12.59
C GLU A 78 -15.22 -0.28 12.43
N THR A 79 -14.60 0.51 13.31
CA THR A 79 -14.69 1.96 13.25
C THR A 79 -14.13 2.51 11.93
N ASP A 80 -13.01 1.97 11.46
CA ASP A 80 -12.44 2.35 10.17
C ASP A 80 -13.44 2.11 9.03
N CYS A 81 -14.07 0.94 9.05
CA CYS A 81 -15.07 0.57 8.03
C CYS A 81 -16.29 1.48 8.06
N ARG A 82 -16.77 1.86 9.25
CA ARG A 82 -17.91 2.75 9.40
C ARG A 82 -17.58 4.18 8.98
N ASN A 83 -16.43 4.68 9.40
CA ASN A 83 -15.98 6.03 9.04
C ASN A 83 -15.75 6.18 7.54
N ALA A 84 -15.30 5.13 6.88
CA ALA A 84 -15.10 5.12 5.44
C ALA A 84 -16.38 5.40 4.65
N LEU A 85 -17.55 5.07 5.19
CA LEU A 85 -18.84 5.36 4.54
C LEU A 85 -19.11 6.86 4.39
N ARG A 86 -18.47 7.68 5.23
CA ARG A 86 -18.65 9.15 5.23
C ARG A 86 -17.45 9.87 4.60
N SER A 87 -16.48 9.11 4.10
CA SER A 87 -15.29 9.68 3.48
C SER A 87 -15.59 10.34 2.14
N ASP A 88 -14.84 11.38 1.81
CA ASP A 88 -14.87 12.01 0.50
C ASP A 88 -14.13 11.21 -0.57
N ILE A 89 -13.39 10.18 -0.16
CA ILE A 89 -12.72 9.25 -1.08
C ILE A 89 -13.79 8.31 -1.64
N SER A 90 -13.95 8.33 -2.96
CA SER A 90 -15.05 7.61 -3.61
C SER A 90 -14.91 6.09 -3.59
N ASP A 91 -13.70 5.55 -3.72
CA ASP A 91 -13.47 4.11 -3.63
C ASP A 91 -13.49 3.69 -2.16
N TYR A 92 -14.38 2.76 -1.82
CA TYR A 92 -14.58 2.36 -0.43
C TYR A 92 -13.34 1.69 0.17
N GLU A 93 -12.67 0.82 -0.60
CA GLU A 93 -11.45 0.15 -0.13
C GLU A 93 -10.36 1.17 0.19
N ASP A 94 -10.17 2.15 -0.71
CA ASP A 94 -9.20 3.24 -0.49
C ASP A 94 -9.58 4.06 0.75
N ALA A 95 -10.88 4.32 0.94
CA ALA A 95 -11.37 5.04 2.11
C ALA A 95 -11.08 4.28 3.41
N VAL A 96 -11.27 2.95 3.41
CA VAL A 96 -10.96 2.11 4.58
C VAL A 96 -9.45 2.15 4.87
N GLN A 97 -8.60 2.03 3.85
CA GLN A 97 -7.16 2.15 4.01
C GLN A 97 -6.78 3.50 4.63
N MET A 98 -7.39 4.58 4.14
CA MET A 98 -7.10 5.93 4.64
C MET A 98 -7.52 6.09 6.10
N GLU A 99 -8.67 5.58 6.50
CA GLU A 99 -9.11 5.64 7.90
C GLU A 99 -8.15 4.88 8.83
N SER A 100 -7.70 3.71 8.41
CA SER A 100 -6.69 2.96 9.15
C SER A 100 -5.37 3.74 9.25
N ALA A 101 -4.95 4.34 8.16
CA ALA A 101 -3.71 5.14 8.12
C ALA A 101 -3.77 6.35 9.05
N LEU A 102 -4.88 7.10 9.03
CA LEU A 102 -5.07 8.26 9.88
C LEU A 102 -5.06 7.88 11.36
N ARG A 103 -5.77 6.81 11.72
CA ARG A 103 -5.85 6.35 13.10
C ARG A 103 -4.49 5.87 13.62
N ASN A 104 -3.67 5.30 12.76
CA ASN A 104 -2.34 4.79 13.13
C ASN A 104 -1.21 5.82 12.98
N GLY A 105 -1.55 7.08 12.70
CA GLY A 105 -0.55 8.14 12.63
C GLY A 105 0.41 8.05 11.45
N VAL A 106 -0.06 7.56 10.32
CA VAL A 106 0.74 7.48 9.10
C VAL A 106 1.02 8.89 8.57
N ASP A 107 2.25 9.15 8.15
CA ASP A 107 2.68 10.47 7.69
C ASP A 107 2.33 10.71 6.23
N MET A 108 2.35 9.67 5.40
CA MET A 108 2.08 9.79 3.97
C MET A 108 1.61 8.48 3.35
N VAL A 109 0.97 8.60 2.20
CA VAL A 109 0.52 7.45 1.38
C VAL A 109 1.24 7.48 0.04
N VAL A 110 1.69 6.34 -0.42
CA VAL A 110 2.27 6.17 -1.76
C VAL A 110 1.31 5.38 -2.61
N THR A 111 0.85 5.98 -3.70
CA THR A 111 -0.12 5.38 -4.63
C THR A 111 0.11 5.91 -6.05
N ARG A 112 -0.13 5.08 -7.06
CA ARG A 112 -0.10 5.56 -8.44
C ARG A 112 -1.41 6.26 -8.85
N ASN A 113 -2.44 6.18 -8.02
CA ASN A 113 -3.74 6.81 -8.23
C ASN A 113 -3.92 8.01 -7.29
N SER A 114 -2.97 8.96 -7.32
CA SER A 114 -2.95 10.07 -6.39
C SER A 114 -4.23 10.90 -6.40
N LYS A 115 -4.93 10.97 -7.53
CA LYS A 115 -6.22 11.68 -7.63
C LYS A 115 -7.30 11.09 -6.74
N ASP A 116 -7.28 9.76 -6.56
CA ASP A 116 -8.29 9.08 -5.74
C ASP A 116 -8.14 9.45 -4.25
N PHE A 117 -6.98 9.94 -3.85
CA PHE A 117 -6.66 10.32 -2.49
C PHE A 117 -6.49 11.84 -2.29
N GLU A 118 -6.75 12.66 -3.31
CA GLU A 118 -6.48 14.10 -3.24
C GLU A 118 -7.27 14.84 -2.14
N LYS A 119 -8.40 14.27 -1.72
CA LYS A 119 -9.22 14.83 -0.63
C LYS A 119 -8.80 14.30 0.75
N ALA A 120 -7.76 13.49 0.81
CA ALA A 120 -7.25 12.99 2.07
C ALA A 120 -6.54 14.09 2.85
N SER A 121 -6.58 14.00 4.18
CA SER A 121 -5.90 14.96 5.08
C SER A 121 -4.42 14.65 5.29
N ILE A 122 -3.87 13.67 4.59
CA ILE A 122 -2.49 13.21 4.72
C ILE A 122 -1.79 13.36 3.36
N LYS A 123 -0.48 13.54 3.36
CA LYS A 123 0.29 13.73 2.14
C LYS A 123 0.24 12.49 1.25
N VAL A 124 0.06 12.70 -0.04
CA VAL A 124 -0.05 11.64 -1.04
C VAL A 124 1.05 11.82 -2.09
N TYR A 125 1.81 10.77 -2.33
CA TYR A 125 2.90 10.76 -3.31
C TYR A 125 2.68 9.66 -4.33
N THR A 126 3.05 9.95 -5.58
CA THR A 126 3.19 8.90 -6.59
C THR A 126 4.47 8.11 -6.31
N PRO A 127 4.64 6.90 -6.88
CA PRO A 127 5.89 6.15 -6.71
C PRO A 127 7.15 6.94 -7.03
N ILE A 128 7.16 7.64 -8.15
CA ILE A 128 8.35 8.40 -8.55
C ILE A 128 8.61 9.59 -7.62
N GLU A 129 7.57 10.27 -7.18
CA GLU A 129 7.69 11.36 -6.21
C GLU A 129 8.26 10.85 -4.88
N PHE A 130 7.79 9.70 -4.43
CA PHE A 130 8.28 9.09 -3.20
C PHE A 130 9.75 8.66 -3.32
N LEU A 131 10.14 8.04 -4.43
CA LEU A 131 11.53 7.66 -4.67
C LEU A 131 12.45 8.87 -4.70
N ARG A 132 12.00 9.98 -5.27
CA ARG A 132 12.76 11.25 -5.25
C ARG A 132 12.90 11.77 -3.82
N LEU A 133 11.85 11.66 -3.02
CA LEU A 133 11.88 12.07 -1.61
C LEU A 133 12.92 11.25 -0.84
N LEU A 134 12.94 9.93 -1.01
CA LEU A 134 13.92 9.05 -0.37
C LEU A 134 15.35 9.42 -0.79
N SER A 135 15.56 9.72 -2.05
CA SER A 135 16.89 10.08 -2.58
C SER A 135 17.42 11.39 -1.99
N ARG A 136 16.55 12.34 -1.69
CA ARG A 136 16.96 13.62 -1.06
C ARG A 136 17.36 13.46 0.40
N ARG A 137 16.90 12.39 1.05
CA ARG A 137 17.16 12.13 2.48
C ARG A 137 18.41 11.30 2.72
N SER A 138 18.94 10.68 1.68
CA SER A 138 20.13 9.83 1.79
C SER A 138 21.44 10.57 1.64
#